data_f52561e44fd61fbc13ab956b589af1fd
#
_entry.id   f52561e44fd61fbc13ab956b589af1fd
#
_cell.length_a   1.000
_cell.length_b   1.000
_cell.length_c   1.000
_cell.angle_alpha   90.00
_cell.angle_beta   90.00
_cell.angle_gamma   90.00
#
_symmetry.space_group_name_H-M   'P 1'
#
loop_
_entity.id
_entity.type
_entity.pdbx_description
1 polymer ?
#
loop_
_entity_poly.entity_id
_entity_poly.type
_entity_poly.pdbx_seq_one_letter_code
_entity_poly.pdbx_strand_id
1 'polypeptide(L)'
;IEVFEEAMNNIMPQLEVKARRIGGATYQVPIEVRPDRRQALALRWLTLYSRKRSEKTMKERLANEILDASNNTGASVKKKEDMHKMAEANKAFAHYRW
;
A
#
# COMPACT_ATOMS: atom_id res chain seq x y z
N ILE A 1 -4.26 -17.70 -10.69
CA ILE A 1 -5.31 -16.95 -9.95
C ILE A 1 -5.01 -16.90 -8.46
N GLU A 2 -4.70 -18.06 -7.85
CA GLU A 2 -4.36 -18.11 -6.42
C GLU A 2 -3.14 -17.26 -6.08
N VAL A 3 -2.13 -17.29 -6.94
CA VAL A 3 -0.92 -16.48 -6.75
C VAL A 3 -1.27 -14.99 -6.77
N PHE A 4 -2.11 -14.59 -7.72
CA PHE A 4 -2.54 -13.20 -7.82
C PHE A 4 -3.36 -12.77 -6.60
N GLU A 5 -4.28 -13.60 -6.15
CA GLU A 5 -5.10 -13.30 -4.97
C GLU A 5 -4.22 -13.15 -3.73
N GLU A 6 -3.24 -14.03 -3.55
CA GLU A 6 -2.32 -13.92 -2.43
C GLU A 6 -1.45 -12.67 -2.53
N ALA A 7 -0.98 -12.34 -3.74
CA ALA A 7 -0.23 -11.12 -3.97
C ALA A 7 -1.06 -9.90 -3.59
N MET A 8 -2.31 -9.84 -4.05
CA MET A 8 -3.21 -8.73 -3.72
C MET A 8 -3.46 -8.62 -2.22
N ASN A 9 -3.68 -9.74 -1.55
CA ASN A 9 -3.88 -9.73 -0.09
C ASN A 9 -2.66 -9.18 0.64
N ASN A 10 -1.46 -9.49 0.14
CA ASN A 10 -0.22 -9.01 0.74
C ASN A 10 0.07 -7.54 0.46
N ILE A 11 -0.47 -6.99 -0.63
CA ILE A 11 -0.27 -5.59 -1.01
C ILE A 11 -1.34 -4.67 -0.42
N MET A 12 -2.58 -5.14 -0.27
CA MET A 12 -3.70 -4.29 0.17
C MET A 12 -3.44 -3.69 1.55
N PRO A 13 -3.46 -2.35 1.68
CA PRO A 13 -3.26 -1.71 2.97
C PRO A 13 -4.55 -1.68 3.78
N GLN A 14 -4.44 -1.86 5.08
CA GLN A 14 -5.58 -1.72 6.00
C GLN A 14 -5.69 -0.32 6.56
N LEU A 15 -4.56 0.39 6.63
CA LEU A 15 -4.49 1.74 7.18
C LEU A 15 -3.77 2.67 6.23
N GLU A 16 -4.18 3.92 6.21
CA GLU A 16 -3.45 4.99 5.53
C GLU A 16 -3.43 6.20 6.45
N VAL A 17 -2.65 7.23 6.09
CA VAL A 17 -2.62 8.46 6.85
C VAL A 17 -3.18 9.59 6.00
N LYS A 18 -3.94 10.48 6.64
CA LYS A 18 -4.46 11.70 6.00
C LYS A 18 -4.04 12.90 6.80
N ALA A 19 -3.68 13.96 6.09
CA ALA A 19 -3.36 15.23 6.72
C ALA A 19 -4.61 15.86 7.30
N ARG A 20 -4.53 16.31 8.54
CA ARG A 20 -5.61 17.06 9.19
C ARG A 20 -5.03 18.28 9.86
N ARG A 21 -5.66 19.41 9.65
CA ARG A 21 -5.22 20.68 10.20
C ARG A 21 -5.97 20.96 11.51
N ILE A 22 -5.21 21.12 12.59
CA ILE A 22 -5.77 21.37 13.91
C ILE A 22 -4.97 22.50 14.54
N GLY A 23 -5.63 23.62 14.90
CA GLY A 23 -4.99 24.73 15.58
C GLY A 23 -3.78 25.31 14.84
N GLY A 24 -3.80 25.30 13.50
CA GLY A 24 -2.70 25.82 12.69
C GLY A 24 -1.59 24.82 12.41
N ALA A 25 -1.59 23.67 13.05
CA ALA A 25 -0.63 22.59 12.78
C ALA A 25 -1.26 21.51 11.90
N THR A 26 -0.44 20.86 11.07
CA THR A 26 -0.90 19.75 10.23
C THR A 26 -0.43 18.44 10.82
N TYR A 27 -1.35 17.52 11.03
CA TYR A 27 -1.08 16.19 11.57
C TYR A 27 -1.41 15.12 10.54
N GLN A 28 -0.62 14.04 10.54
CA GLN A 28 -0.89 12.85 9.74
C GLN A 28 -1.71 11.89 10.61
N VAL A 29 -3.00 11.73 10.28
CA VAL A 29 -3.93 10.95 11.09
C VAL A 29 -4.18 9.60 10.44
N PRO A 30 -3.96 8.47 11.14
CA PRO A 30 -4.24 7.15 10.58
C PRO A 30 -5.74 6.89 10.49
N ILE A 31 -6.18 6.35 9.37
CA ILE A 31 -7.57 5.96 9.16
C ILE A 31 -7.64 4.60 8.49
N GLU A 32 -8.74 3.88 8.69
CA GLU A 32 -8.97 2.62 8.00
C GLU A 32 -9.26 2.86 6.53
N VAL A 33 -8.73 1.96 5.69
CA VAL A 33 -8.98 2.00 4.25
C VAL A 33 -10.18 1.12 3.94
N ARG A 34 -11.15 1.66 3.21
CA ARG A 34 -12.33 0.88 2.79
C ARG A 34 -11.93 -0.24 1.82
N PRO A 35 -12.67 -1.37 1.79
CA PRO A 35 -12.28 -2.51 0.94
C PRO A 35 -12.12 -2.18 -0.54
N ASP A 36 -12.98 -1.34 -1.11
CA ASP A 36 -12.87 -0.95 -2.51
C ASP A 36 -11.60 -0.14 -2.77
N ARG A 37 -11.26 0.75 -1.85
CA ARG A 37 -10.03 1.54 -1.96
C ARG A 37 -8.78 0.66 -1.72
N ARG A 38 -8.87 -0.36 -0.88
CA ARG A 38 -7.75 -1.31 -0.69
C ARG A 38 -7.36 -1.96 -2.02
N GLN A 39 -8.35 -2.43 -2.76
CA GLN A 39 -8.10 -3.04 -4.07
C GLN A 39 -7.51 -2.02 -5.05
N ALA A 40 -8.08 -0.82 -5.10
CA ALA A 40 -7.61 0.22 -6.01
C ALA A 40 -6.16 0.60 -5.71
N LEU A 41 -5.81 0.74 -4.43
CA LEU A 41 -4.44 1.06 -4.03
C LEU A 41 -3.48 -0.08 -4.37
N ALA A 42 -3.87 -1.32 -4.10
CA ALA A 42 -3.03 -2.47 -4.40
C ALA A 42 -2.74 -2.57 -5.89
N LEU A 43 -3.75 -2.41 -6.73
CA LEU A 43 -3.56 -2.45 -8.19
C LEU A 43 -2.69 -1.29 -8.67
N ARG A 44 -2.90 -0.11 -8.13
CA ARG A 44 -2.08 1.06 -8.47
C ARG A 44 -0.61 0.84 -8.12
N TRP A 45 -0.33 0.35 -6.92
CA TRP A 45 1.04 0.11 -6.49
C TRP A 45 1.67 -1.03 -7.27
N LEU A 46 0.92 -2.09 -7.54
CA LEU A 46 1.41 -3.21 -8.33
C LEU A 46 1.86 -2.72 -9.72
N THR A 47 1.04 -1.93 -10.39
CA THR A 47 1.35 -1.37 -11.70
C THR A 47 2.54 -0.43 -11.64
N LEU A 48 2.54 0.49 -10.67
CA LEU A 48 3.60 1.49 -10.51
C LEU A 48 4.97 0.83 -10.30
N TYR A 49 5.04 -0.12 -9.38
CA TYR A 49 6.31 -0.75 -9.05
C TYR A 49 6.74 -1.78 -10.08
N SER A 50 5.80 -2.37 -10.82
CA SER A 50 6.15 -3.22 -11.97
C SER A 50 6.88 -2.41 -13.02
N ARG A 51 6.42 -1.19 -13.30
CA ARG A 51 7.06 -0.30 -14.29
C ARG A 51 8.50 0.04 -13.92
N LYS A 52 8.83 0.02 -12.65
CA LYS A 52 10.17 0.37 -12.15
C LYS A 52 11.15 -0.80 -12.15
N ARG A 53 10.68 -2.00 -12.49
CA ARG A 53 11.54 -3.18 -12.54
C ARG A 53 12.42 -3.18 -13.77
N SER A 54 13.45 -4.01 -13.73
CA SER A 54 14.49 -4.05 -14.78
C SER A 54 14.25 -5.05 -15.90
N GLU A 55 13.23 -5.90 -15.80
CA GLU A 55 12.93 -6.83 -16.87
C GLU A 55 12.55 -6.09 -18.17
N LYS A 56 12.76 -6.73 -19.31
CA LYS A 56 12.62 -6.07 -20.62
C LYS A 56 11.18 -5.70 -20.97
N THR A 57 10.22 -6.55 -20.66
CA THR A 57 8.82 -6.32 -21.04
C THR A 57 7.96 -6.05 -19.82
N MET A 58 6.88 -5.31 -20.02
CA MET A 58 5.92 -5.07 -18.93
C MET A 58 5.27 -6.37 -18.46
N LYS A 59 5.06 -7.31 -19.38
CA LYS A 59 4.53 -8.63 -19.04
C LYS A 59 5.42 -9.33 -18.02
N GLU A 60 6.73 -9.33 -18.23
CA GLU A 60 7.69 -9.95 -17.32
C GLU A 60 7.76 -9.20 -16.00
N ARG A 61 7.76 -7.87 -16.06
CA ARG A 61 7.81 -7.02 -14.87
C ARG A 61 6.60 -7.27 -13.98
N LEU A 62 5.40 -7.29 -14.57
CA LEU A 62 4.17 -7.50 -13.84
C LEU A 62 4.12 -8.90 -13.25
N ALA A 63 4.48 -9.93 -14.04
CA ALA A 63 4.48 -11.31 -13.56
C ALA A 63 5.42 -11.50 -12.37
N ASN A 64 6.63 -10.94 -12.46
CA ASN A 64 7.61 -11.07 -11.38
C ASN A 64 7.24 -10.26 -10.15
N GLU A 65 6.62 -9.10 -10.32
CA GLU A 65 6.14 -8.34 -9.17
C GLU A 65 5.02 -9.09 -8.46
N ILE A 66 4.11 -9.72 -9.20
CA ILE A 66 3.05 -10.54 -8.62
C ILE A 66 3.64 -11.72 -7.85
N LEU A 67 4.63 -12.40 -8.42
CA LEU A 67 5.29 -13.52 -7.75
C LEU A 67 5.96 -13.08 -6.46
N ASP A 68 6.69 -11.97 -6.50
CA ASP A 68 7.34 -11.45 -5.30
C ASP A 68 6.32 -11.08 -4.23
N ALA A 69 5.24 -10.42 -4.63
CA ALA A 69 4.18 -10.03 -3.69
C ALA A 69 3.48 -11.25 -3.08
N SER A 70 3.29 -12.31 -3.85
CA SER A 70 2.69 -13.54 -3.33
C SER A 70 3.56 -14.19 -2.25
N ASN A 71 4.86 -13.93 -2.29
CA ASN A 71 5.81 -14.37 -1.27
C ASN A 71 6.07 -13.30 -0.21
N ASN A 72 5.21 -12.30 -0.15
CA ASN A 72 5.26 -11.20 0.83
C ASN A 72 6.56 -10.39 0.73
N THR A 73 7.04 -10.17 -0.48
CA THR A 73 8.26 -9.40 -0.75
C THR A 73 8.02 -8.50 -1.96
N GLY A 74 9.02 -7.69 -2.32
CA GLY A 74 8.93 -6.77 -3.44
C GLY A 74 8.50 -5.36 -3.05
N ALA A 75 8.60 -4.44 -4.01
CA ALA A 75 8.38 -3.02 -3.75
C ALA A 75 6.92 -2.68 -3.42
N SER A 76 5.96 -3.38 -4.02
CA SER A 76 4.54 -3.15 -3.74
C SER A 76 4.19 -3.48 -2.29
N VAL A 77 4.68 -4.63 -1.79
CA VAL A 77 4.48 -5.03 -0.40
C VAL A 77 5.20 -4.06 0.53
N LYS A 78 6.40 -3.64 0.15
CA LYS A 78 7.15 -2.66 0.95
C LYS A 78 6.38 -1.34 1.07
N LYS A 79 5.72 -0.91 0.02
CA LYS A 79 4.89 0.31 0.05
C LYS A 79 3.76 0.16 1.07
N LYS A 80 3.09 -0.98 1.10
CA LYS A 80 2.06 -1.26 2.11
C LYS A 80 2.65 -1.22 3.52
N GLU A 81 3.81 -1.85 3.72
CA GLU A 81 4.46 -1.86 5.02
C GLU A 81 4.87 -0.47 5.46
N ASP A 82 5.41 0.34 4.56
CA ASP A 82 5.78 1.73 4.86
C ASP A 82 4.55 2.55 5.27
N MET A 83 3.43 2.36 4.57
CA MET A 83 2.17 3.03 4.91
C MET A 83 1.69 2.62 6.31
N HIS A 84 1.78 1.33 6.64
CA HIS A 84 1.39 0.84 7.96
C HIS A 84 2.33 1.37 9.05
N LYS A 85 3.62 1.49 8.77
CA LYS A 85 4.57 2.10 9.71
C LYS A 85 4.26 3.56 9.98
N MET A 86 3.90 4.31 8.94
CA MET A 86 3.48 5.71 9.09
C MET A 86 2.23 5.81 9.95
N ALA A 87 1.25 4.95 9.71
CA ALA A 87 0.03 4.92 10.50
C ALA A 87 0.31 4.57 11.96
N GLU A 88 1.19 3.61 12.21
CA GLU A 88 1.59 3.21 13.55
C GLU A 88 2.32 4.34 14.27
N ALA A 89 3.23 5.01 13.57
CA ALA A 89 3.97 6.14 14.14
C ALA A 89 3.05 7.30 14.52
N ASN A 90 1.93 7.46 13.81
CA ASN A 90 0.96 8.53 14.05
C ASN A 90 -0.27 8.07 14.83
N LYS A 91 -0.19 6.92 15.47
CA LYS A 91 -1.31 6.32 16.20
C LYS A 91 -1.85 7.23 17.30
N ALA A 92 -1.00 8.02 17.92
CA ALA A 92 -1.39 8.96 18.97
C ALA A 92 -2.39 10.00 18.49
N PHE A 93 -2.44 10.24 17.16
CA PHE A 93 -3.35 11.23 16.58
C PHE A 93 -4.66 10.61 16.08
N ALA A 94 -4.89 9.33 16.32
CA ALA A 94 -6.10 8.65 15.85
C ALA A 94 -7.38 9.30 16.35
N HIS A 95 -7.37 9.92 17.53
CA HIS A 95 -8.54 10.58 18.09
C HIS A 95 -8.89 11.90 17.37
N TYR A 96 -8.02 12.39 16.49
CA TYR A 96 -8.29 13.56 15.67
C TYR A 96 -8.95 13.22 14.33
N ARG A 97 -9.13 11.94 14.04
CA ARG A 97 -9.74 11.54 12.76
C ARG A 97 -11.20 11.99 12.70
N TRP A 98 -11.69 12.16 11.47
CA TRP A 98 -13.03 12.65 11.20
C TRP A 98 -13.89 11.67 10.41
#